data_a42782adb55c07ce4cf1f1d6a45e1261
#
_entry.id   a42782adb55c07ce4cf1f1d6a45e1261
#
_cell.length_a   1.000
_cell.length_b   1.000
_cell.length_c   1.000
_cell.angle_alpha   90.00
_cell.angle_beta   90.00
_cell.angle_gamma   90.00
#
_symmetry.space_group_name_H-M   'P 1'
#
loop_
_entity.id
_entity.type
_entity.pdbx_description
1 polymer ?
#
loop_
_entity_poly.entity_id
_entity_poly.type
_entity_poly.pdbx_seq_one_letter_code
_entity_poly.pdbx_strand_id
1 'polypeptide(L)'
;MAKEKFDRSKPHVNIGTIGHVDHGKTTLTAAITKRQAEKFGGEFVDYANIDKAPEERERGITINTSHVEYQTATRHYAHVDCPGHADYVKNMITGAAQMDGAILVIAATDGPMAQTREHILLARQVGVPKMVVFMNKCDMVDDEELLELVEMEIRDLLNEYGFDGDNTPIIRGSALKALEGDPKYVEAIDKLMDAVDTWIPTPERDNTKPFLMSIEDVFTITGRGTVVTGRVERGQLKLNDEVEIVGIKPTRKTVVTGIEMFHKQLDYAEAGDNAGVLLRGISREDVERGQVLAKPGTVTPHTTFEAEVYVLSKEEGGRHTPFFANYRPQFYFRTTDVTGVIQLPEGTEMVMPGDNVNISVELIHPIAIEQGTKFSIREGGRTVGAGVVSKIDK
;
A
#
# COMPACT_ATOMS: atom_id res chain seq x y z
N MET A 1 -33.31 3.49 4.38
CA MET A 1 -32.67 4.61 5.11
C MET A 1 -31.65 5.25 4.19
N ALA A 2 -31.56 6.59 4.16
CA ALA A 2 -30.50 7.26 3.43
C ALA A 2 -29.16 6.92 4.10
N LYS A 3 -28.13 6.62 3.30
CA LYS A 3 -26.79 6.40 3.84
C LYS A 3 -26.25 7.70 4.43
N GLU A 4 -25.45 7.58 5.48
CA GLU A 4 -24.75 8.69 6.09
C GLU A 4 -23.79 9.32 5.07
N LYS A 5 -23.64 10.65 5.09
CA LYS A 5 -22.64 11.36 4.28
C LYS A 5 -21.30 11.35 4.99
N PHE A 6 -20.24 11.22 4.22
CA PHE A 6 -18.88 11.34 4.72
C PHE A 6 -18.57 12.78 5.11
N ASP A 7 -17.99 12.96 6.31
CA ASP A 7 -17.58 14.29 6.82
C ASP A 7 -16.12 14.61 6.37
N ARG A 8 -15.95 15.70 5.63
CA ARG A 8 -14.65 16.20 5.16
C ARG A 8 -14.08 17.33 6.01
N SER A 9 -14.52 17.50 7.24
CA SER A 9 -14.05 18.57 8.14
C SER A 9 -12.59 18.45 8.55
N LYS A 10 -12.04 17.23 8.49
CA LYS A 10 -10.63 16.92 8.80
C LYS A 10 -9.87 16.47 7.57
N PRO A 11 -8.55 16.78 7.44
CA PRO A 11 -7.71 16.21 6.41
C PRO A 11 -7.74 14.68 6.45
N HIS A 12 -7.88 14.07 5.28
CA HIS A 12 -7.85 12.62 5.12
C HIS A 12 -6.45 12.13 4.81
N VAL A 13 -5.96 11.14 5.58
CA VAL A 13 -4.63 10.56 5.46
C VAL A 13 -4.73 9.04 5.42
N ASN A 14 -4.04 8.43 4.46
CA ASN A 14 -3.93 6.98 4.37
C ASN A 14 -2.68 6.52 5.12
N ILE A 15 -2.86 5.74 6.16
CA ILE A 15 -1.80 5.12 6.94
C ILE A 15 -1.90 3.60 6.82
N GLY A 16 -0.85 2.86 7.10
CA GLY A 16 -0.97 1.41 7.15
C GLY A 16 0.10 0.77 7.99
N THR A 17 -0.16 -0.47 8.43
CA THR A 17 0.78 -1.31 9.16
C THR A 17 1.55 -2.20 8.21
N ILE A 18 2.87 -2.19 8.34
CA ILE A 18 3.82 -3.05 7.62
C ILE A 18 4.77 -3.72 8.61
N GLY A 19 5.42 -4.80 8.20
CA GLY A 19 6.38 -5.53 9.05
C GLY A 19 6.22 -7.05 8.91
N HIS A 20 7.08 -7.78 9.59
CA HIS A 20 7.15 -9.24 9.52
C HIS A 20 5.84 -9.92 9.97
N VAL A 21 5.62 -11.16 9.52
CA VAL A 21 4.54 -12.03 10.03
C VAL A 21 4.71 -12.20 11.56
N ASP A 22 3.62 -12.33 12.29
CA ASP A 22 3.57 -12.52 13.76
C ASP A 22 4.14 -11.37 14.62
N HIS A 23 4.56 -10.25 14.02
CA HIS A 23 4.96 -9.05 14.78
C HIS A 23 3.78 -8.26 15.37
N GLY A 24 2.54 -8.65 15.08
CA GLY A 24 1.32 -8.11 15.70
C GLY A 24 0.71 -6.89 15.00
N LYS A 25 0.83 -6.78 13.68
CA LYS A 25 0.25 -5.68 12.86
C LYS A 25 -1.26 -5.58 13.05
N THR A 26 -1.99 -6.66 12.80
CA THR A 26 -3.45 -6.71 12.92
C THR A 26 -3.92 -6.47 14.36
N THR A 27 -3.17 -6.98 15.35
CA THR A 27 -3.44 -6.72 16.77
C THR A 27 -3.27 -5.23 17.10
N LEU A 28 -2.23 -4.58 16.54
CA LEU A 28 -2.02 -3.15 16.70
C LEU A 28 -3.14 -2.34 16.02
N THR A 29 -3.55 -2.73 14.82
CA THR A 29 -4.66 -2.10 14.11
C THR A 29 -5.94 -2.16 14.94
N ALA A 30 -6.26 -3.31 15.54
CA ALA A 30 -7.39 -3.45 16.45
C ALA A 30 -7.25 -2.56 17.72
N ALA A 31 -6.05 -2.49 18.31
CA ALA A 31 -5.80 -1.64 19.49
C ALA A 31 -5.98 -0.14 19.16
N ILE A 32 -5.51 0.30 17.98
CA ILE A 32 -5.70 1.67 17.51
C ILE A 32 -7.19 1.97 17.32
N THR A 33 -7.93 1.13 16.59
CA THR A 33 -9.37 1.36 16.34
C THR A 33 -10.17 1.41 17.64
N LYS A 34 -9.86 0.53 18.60
CA LYS A 34 -10.49 0.55 19.93
C LYS A 34 -10.23 1.89 20.64
N ARG A 35 -8.96 2.28 20.72
CA ARG A 35 -8.58 3.50 21.45
C ARG A 35 -9.14 4.77 20.82
N GLN A 36 -9.10 4.86 19.49
CA GLN A 36 -9.64 6.03 18.79
C GLN A 36 -11.18 6.09 18.87
N ALA A 37 -11.87 4.94 18.82
CA ALA A 37 -13.32 4.89 19.04
C ALA A 37 -13.72 5.37 20.46
N GLU A 38 -12.95 5.00 21.49
CA GLU A 38 -13.17 5.47 22.86
C GLU A 38 -13.00 7.00 23.02
N LYS A 39 -12.00 7.59 22.32
CA LYS A 39 -11.68 9.03 22.46
C LYS A 39 -12.50 9.94 21.56
N PHE A 40 -12.77 9.52 20.35
CA PHE A 40 -13.31 10.40 19.29
C PHE A 40 -14.57 9.86 18.63
N GLY A 41 -15.08 8.72 19.12
CA GLY A 41 -16.18 8.01 18.48
C GLY A 41 -15.76 7.24 17.22
N GLY A 42 -16.69 6.55 16.62
CA GLY A 42 -16.46 5.64 15.50
C GLY A 42 -16.65 4.19 15.90
N GLU A 43 -16.33 3.28 15.00
CA GLU A 43 -16.51 1.84 15.21
C GLU A 43 -15.20 1.21 15.68
N PHE A 44 -15.26 0.43 16.75
CA PHE A 44 -14.19 -0.49 17.11
C PHE A 44 -14.24 -1.71 16.19
N VAL A 45 -13.13 -1.99 15.52
CA VAL A 45 -12.97 -3.19 14.68
C VAL A 45 -12.06 -4.15 15.40
N ASP A 46 -12.60 -5.27 15.87
CA ASP A 46 -11.82 -6.30 16.53
C ASP A 46 -10.96 -7.10 15.52
N TYR A 47 -10.00 -7.85 16.03
CA TYR A 47 -9.09 -8.68 15.23
C TYR A 47 -9.84 -9.59 14.23
N ALA A 48 -10.90 -10.26 14.68
CA ALA A 48 -11.66 -11.19 13.85
C ALA A 48 -12.47 -10.51 12.73
N ASN A 49 -12.67 -9.21 12.84
CA ASN A 49 -13.36 -8.39 11.84
C ASN A 49 -12.38 -7.66 10.90
N ILE A 50 -11.09 -7.62 11.23
CA ILE A 50 -10.02 -7.19 10.33
C ILE A 50 -9.66 -8.36 9.40
N ASP A 51 -9.27 -9.50 9.93
CA ASP A 51 -9.01 -10.74 9.18
C ASP A 51 -10.32 -11.53 8.99
N LYS A 52 -11.07 -11.19 7.94
CA LYS A 52 -12.45 -11.68 7.73
C LYS A 52 -12.52 -13.03 7.03
N ALA A 53 -11.55 -13.35 6.17
CA ALA A 53 -11.57 -14.56 5.37
C ALA A 53 -11.44 -15.81 6.25
N PRO A 54 -12.18 -16.89 5.98
CA PRO A 54 -12.04 -18.14 6.74
C PRO A 54 -10.60 -18.65 6.78
N GLU A 55 -9.87 -18.53 5.68
CA GLU A 55 -8.49 -18.97 5.55
C GLU A 55 -7.53 -18.12 6.40
N GLU A 56 -7.77 -16.81 6.54
CA GLU A 56 -7.01 -15.90 7.43
C GLU A 56 -7.18 -16.30 8.89
N ARG A 57 -8.41 -16.60 9.29
CA ARG A 57 -8.73 -17.04 10.66
C ARG A 57 -8.17 -18.41 11.00
N GLU A 58 -8.20 -19.34 10.05
CA GLU A 58 -7.68 -20.70 10.24
C GLU A 58 -6.16 -20.69 10.38
N ARG A 59 -5.48 -19.87 9.59
CA ARG A 59 -4.01 -19.79 9.60
C ARG A 59 -3.46 -18.77 10.61
N GLY A 60 -4.29 -17.86 11.12
CA GLY A 60 -3.89 -16.77 12.02
C GLY A 60 -2.97 -15.74 11.35
N ILE A 61 -3.06 -15.58 10.04
CA ILE A 61 -2.25 -14.64 9.25
C ILE A 61 -3.12 -13.81 8.32
N THR A 62 -2.76 -12.55 8.12
CA THR A 62 -3.40 -11.67 7.14
C THR A 62 -2.95 -12.05 5.73
N ILE A 63 -3.90 -12.30 4.84
CA ILE A 63 -3.68 -12.65 3.43
C ILE A 63 -3.97 -11.44 2.53
N ASN A 64 -5.13 -10.83 2.73
CA ASN A 64 -5.59 -9.68 1.96
C ASN A 64 -5.41 -8.39 2.77
N THR A 65 -5.26 -7.27 2.07
CA THR A 65 -5.31 -5.95 2.72
C THR A 65 -6.70 -5.70 3.29
N SER A 66 -6.76 -5.22 4.53
CA SER A 66 -8.00 -4.81 5.17
C SER A 66 -7.98 -3.31 5.42
N HIS A 67 -9.12 -2.65 5.17
CA HIS A 67 -9.25 -1.22 5.37
C HIS A 67 -10.17 -0.94 6.55
N VAL A 68 -9.71 -0.14 7.49
CA VAL A 68 -10.49 0.38 8.61
C VAL A 68 -10.37 1.89 8.68
N GLU A 69 -11.35 2.55 9.28
CA GLU A 69 -11.31 4.00 9.48
C GLU A 69 -11.28 4.36 10.95
N TYR A 70 -10.63 5.44 11.29
CA TYR A 70 -10.68 6.09 12.61
C TYR A 70 -10.25 7.55 12.48
N GLN A 71 -10.37 8.30 13.57
CA GLN A 71 -9.96 9.69 13.59
C GLN A 71 -9.18 10.04 14.85
N THR A 72 -8.39 11.10 14.75
CA THR A 72 -7.79 11.82 15.87
C THR A 72 -8.48 13.17 16.04
N ALA A 73 -7.99 14.00 16.93
CA ALA A 73 -8.47 15.37 17.06
C ALA A 73 -8.30 16.17 15.77
N THR A 74 -7.25 15.88 14.98
CA THR A 74 -6.80 16.72 13.85
C THR A 74 -7.01 16.08 12.49
N ARG A 75 -7.12 14.74 12.38
CA ARG A 75 -7.12 14.00 11.12
C ARG A 75 -8.15 12.88 11.09
N HIS A 76 -8.60 12.55 9.88
CA HIS A 76 -9.31 11.32 9.57
C HIS A 76 -8.35 10.35 8.88
N TYR A 77 -8.31 9.10 9.34
CA TYR A 77 -7.43 8.07 8.82
C TYR A 77 -8.20 6.94 8.13
N ALA A 78 -7.76 6.59 6.92
CA ALA A 78 -7.95 5.26 6.37
C ALA A 78 -6.71 4.44 6.70
N HIS A 79 -6.89 3.31 7.36
CA HIS A 79 -5.80 2.44 7.77
C HIS A 79 -5.85 1.14 6.98
N VAL A 80 -4.74 0.82 6.32
CA VAL A 80 -4.54 -0.39 5.54
C VAL A 80 -3.72 -1.38 6.36
N ASP A 81 -4.34 -2.47 6.79
CA ASP A 81 -3.61 -3.57 7.41
C ASP A 81 -3.03 -4.48 6.33
N CYS A 82 -1.70 -4.59 6.27
CA CYS A 82 -0.99 -5.32 5.23
C CYS A 82 -0.56 -6.72 5.69
N PRO A 83 -0.59 -7.72 4.80
CA PRO A 83 -0.04 -9.03 5.10
C PRO A 83 1.46 -8.95 5.38
N GLY A 84 1.94 -9.82 6.28
CA GLY A 84 3.35 -9.91 6.66
C GLY A 84 4.11 -11.06 6.02
N HIS A 85 3.40 -12.05 5.48
CA HIS A 85 3.99 -13.27 4.94
C HIS A 85 4.52 -13.07 3.51
N ALA A 86 5.66 -13.66 3.20
CA ALA A 86 6.34 -13.53 1.89
C ALA A 86 5.46 -13.93 0.69
N ASP A 87 4.56 -14.92 0.85
CA ASP A 87 3.67 -15.37 -0.22
C ASP A 87 2.66 -14.30 -0.64
N TYR A 88 2.37 -13.33 0.23
CA TYR A 88 1.36 -12.29 0.01
C TYR A 88 1.94 -10.89 -0.25
N VAL A 89 3.21 -10.82 -0.61
CA VAL A 89 3.92 -9.55 -0.89
C VAL A 89 3.21 -8.73 -1.97
N LYS A 90 2.55 -9.36 -2.95
CA LYS A 90 1.73 -8.66 -3.94
C LYS A 90 0.64 -7.79 -3.28
N ASN A 91 -0.06 -8.33 -2.28
CA ASN A 91 -1.08 -7.60 -1.56
C ASN A 91 -0.47 -6.52 -0.67
N MET A 92 0.71 -6.80 -0.07
CA MET A 92 1.48 -5.80 0.68
C MET A 92 1.88 -4.61 -0.20
N ILE A 93 2.41 -4.85 -1.41
CA ILE A 93 2.78 -3.79 -2.36
C ILE A 93 1.55 -2.94 -2.73
N THR A 94 0.42 -3.60 -3.01
CA THR A 94 -0.84 -2.91 -3.32
C THR A 94 -1.30 -2.01 -2.16
N GLY A 95 -1.24 -2.53 -0.94
CA GLY A 95 -1.58 -1.75 0.26
C GLY A 95 -0.62 -0.60 0.48
N ALA A 96 0.69 -0.85 0.41
CA ALA A 96 1.72 0.17 0.61
C ALA A 96 1.63 1.31 -0.42
N ALA A 97 1.27 1.01 -1.66
CA ALA A 97 1.09 2.02 -2.71
C ALA A 97 -0.05 3.02 -2.41
N GLN A 98 -0.95 2.67 -1.48
CA GLN A 98 -2.04 3.55 -1.06
C GLN A 98 -1.69 4.46 0.11
N MET A 99 -0.57 4.22 0.78
CA MET A 99 -0.20 4.91 2.02
C MET A 99 0.42 6.28 1.79
N ASP A 100 0.03 7.24 2.62
CA ASP A 100 0.67 8.54 2.77
C ASP A 100 1.75 8.51 3.87
N GLY A 101 1.74 7.46 4.68
CA GLY A 101 2.72 7.13 5.71
C GLY A 101 2.53 5.71 6.20
N ALA A 102 3.51 5.15 6.88
CA ALA A 102 3.44 3.78 7.38
C ALA A 102 3.73 3.70 8.90
N ILE A 103 3.17 2.68 9.54
CA ILE A 103 3.55 2.23 10.88
C ILE A 103 4.32 0.93 10.69
N LEU A 104 5.62 0.95 10.93
CA LEU A 104 6.45 -0.24 10.90
C LEU A 104 6.35 -0.96 12.25
N VAL A 105 5.85 -2.19 12.25
CA VAL A 105 5.66 -2.99 13.45
C VAL A 105 6.77 -4.03 13.57
N ILE A 106 7.53 -3.96 14.65
CA ILE A 106 8.64 -4.88 14.95
C ILE A 106 8.46 -5.43 16.36
N ALA A 107 8.48 -6.76 16.50
CA ALA A 107 8.45 -7.38 17.80
C ALA A 107 9.81 -7.19 18.50
N ALA A 108 9.81 -6.70 19.74
CA ALA A 108 11.02 -6.49 20.53
C ALA A 108 11.76 -7.81 20.84
N THR A 109 11.02 -8.93 20.84
CA THR A 109 11.57 -10.27 21.05
C THR A 109 12.43 -10.78 19.87
N ASP A 110 12.15 -10.30 18.66
CA ASP A 110 12.71 -10.87 17.43
C ASP A 110 13.62 -9.86 16.69
N GLY A 111 13.40 -8.56 16.92
CA GLY A 111 14.06 -7.49 16.16
C GLY A 111 13.65 -7.47 14.67
N PRO A 112 14.39 -6.75 13.81
CA PRO A 112 14.15 -6.71 12.38
C PRO A 112 14.41 -8.05 11.70
N MET A 113 13.41 -8.57 11.00
CA MET A 113 13.43 -9.85 10.30
C MET A 113 13.50 -9.66 8.76
N ALA A 114 13.57 -10.75 8.01
CA ALA A 114 13.72 -10.70 6.54
C ALA A 114 12.59 -9.91 5.86
N GLN A 115 11.31 -10.17 6.22
CA GLN A 115 10.20 -9.42 5.64
C GLN A 115 10.15 -7.97 6.13
N THR A 116 10.70 -7.65 7.31
CA THR A 116 10.85 -6.26 7.76
C THR A 116 11.67 -5.46 6.77
N ARG A 117 12.84 -5.99 6.38
CA ARG A 117 13.74 -5.39 5.38
C ARG A 117 13.04 -5.24 4.03
N GLU A 118 12.40 -6.29 3.54
CA GLU A 118 11.66 -6.27 2.28
C GLU A 118 10.51 -5.22 2.31
N HIS A 119 9.76 -5.14 3.39
CA HIS A 119 8.65 -4.18 3.52
C HIS A 119 9.13 -2.72 3.56
N ILE A 120 10.25 -2.42 4.23
CA ILE A 120 10.84 -1.07 4.23
C ILE A 120 11.28 -0.70 2.81
N LEU A 121 11.98 -1.62 2.11
CA LEU A 121 12.41 -1.43 0.73
C LEU A 121 11.21 -1.16 -0.19
N LEU A 122 10.19 -1.99 -0.14
CA LEU A 122 8.99 -1.85 -0.96
C LEU A 122 8.22 -0.56 -0.65
N ALA A 123 8.07 -0.19 0.62
CA ALA A 123 7.47 1.07 1.03
C ALA A 123 8.23 2.27 0.42
N ARG A 124 9.57 2.22 0.43
CA ARG A 124 10.40 3.24 -0.20
C ARG A 124 10.18 3.31 -1.71
N GLN A 125 10.10 2.16 -2.38
CA GLN A 125 9.90 2.08 -3.83
C GLN A 125 8.54 2.62 -4.27
N VAL A 126 7.45 2.28 -3.56
CA VAL A 126 6.11 2.80 -3.88
C VAL A 126 5.94 4.27 -3.48
N GLY A 127 6.91 4.84 -2.76
CA GLY A 127 6.96 6.27 -2.46
C GLY A 127 6.34 6.67 -1.13
N VAL A 128 6.25 5.77 -0.15
CA VAL A 128 5.89 6.14 1.23
C VAL A 128 6.92 7.15 1.75
N PRO A 129 6.53 8.37 2.10
CA PRO A 129 7.49 9.44 2.41
C PRO A 129 8.13 9.30 3.78
N LYS A 130 7.37 8.87 4.77
CA LYS A 130 7.80 8.71 6.17
C LYS A 130 7.09 7.55 6.83
N MET A 131 7.71 7.02 7.89
CA MET A 131 7.09 6.02 8.76
C MET A 131 7.33 6.34 10.23
N VAL A 132 6.50 5.75 11.08
CA VAL A 132 6.65 5.70 12.54
C VAL A 132 6.87 4.24 12.90
N VAL A 133 7.67 3.95 13.90
CA VAL A 133 7.92 2.58 14.36
C VAL A 133 7.14 2.29 15.63
N PHE A 134 6.46 1.16 15.67
CA PHE A 134 5.91 0.60 16.89
C PHE A 134 6.68 -0.67 17.25
N MET A 135 7.52 -0.58 18.29
CA MET A 135 8.24 -1.71 18.84
C MET A 135 7.30 -2.47 19.79
N ASN A 136 6.71 -3.54 19.24
CA ASN A 136 5.66 -4.32 19.89
C ASN A 136 6.21 -5.44 20.78
N LYS A 137 5.35 -6.03 21.61
CA LYS A 137 5.67 -7.13 22.54
C LYS A 137 6.72 -6.76 23.60
N CYS A 138 6.84 -5.48 23.95
CA CYS A 138 7.77 -5.04 25.01
C CYS A 138 7.39 -5.57 26.41
N ASP A 139 6.17 -6.07 26.58
CA ASP A 139 5.73 -6.78 27.79
C ASP A 139 6.43 -8.13 28.00
N MET A 140 7.06 -8.68 26.95
CA MET A 140 7.76 -9.95 26.98
C MET A 140 9.28 -9.81 27.17
N VAL A 141 9.80 -8.57 27.25
CA VAL A 141 11.22 -8.28 27.37
C VAL A 141 11.46 -7.41 28.61
N ASP A 142 12.11 -7.99 29.63
CA ASP A 142 12.41 -7.31 30.88
C ASP A 142 13.80 -6.60 30.86
N ASP A 143 14.60 -6.84 29.82
CA ASP A 143 15.94 -6.31 29.66
C ASP A 143 15.92 -5.00 28.85
N GLU A 144 16.20 -3.88 29.52
CA GLU A 144 16.23 -2.55 28.91
C GLU A 144 17.38 -2.40 27.89
N GLU A 145 18.54 -3.03 28.13
CA GLU A 145 19.67 -2.99 27.21
C GLU A 145 19.33 -3.69 25.89
N LEU A 146 18.55 -4.78 25.95
CA LEU A 146 18.07 -5.46 24.75
C LEU A 146 17.07 -4.59 23.97
N LEU A 147 16.17 -3.89 24.64
CA LEU A 147 15.25 -2.95 23.98
C LEU A 147 15.99 -1.81 23.29
N GLU A 148 17.04 -1.26 23.91
CA GLU A 148 17.89 -0.22 23.31
C GLU A 148 18.66 -0.75 22.10
N LEU A 149 19.16 -1.97 22.16
CA LEU A 149 19.86 -2.62 21.05
C LEU A 149 18.95 -2.81 19.84
N VAL A 150 17.74 -3.31 20.07
CA VAL A 150 16.72 -3.49 19.00
C VAL A 150 16.35 -2.13 18.39
N GLU A 151 16.18 -1.10 19.21
CA GLU A 151 15.90 0.25 18.72
C GLU A 151 17.03 0.79 17.84
N MET A 152 18.28 0.57 18.22
CA MET A 152 19.45 0.97 17.45
C MET A 152 19.52 0.24 16.09
N GLU A 153 19.27 -1.06 16.10
CA GLU A 153 19.21 -1.85 14.87
C GLU A 153 18.09 -1.37 13.91
N ILE A 154 16.93 -0.99 14.44
CA ILE A 154 15.84 -0.42 13.66
C ILE A 154 16.27 0.90 13.01
N ARG A 155 16.94 1.80 13.74
CA ARG A 155 17.40 3.09 13.22
C ARG A 155 18.42 2.91 12.12
N ASP A 156 19.40 2.02 12.31
CA ASP A 156 20.41 1.70 11.30
C ASP A 156 19.75 1.15 10.02
N LEU A 157 18.78 0.26 10.18
CA LEU A 157 18.04 -0.30 9.07
C LEU A 157 17.23 0.75 8.29
N LEU A 158 16.57 1.68 8.97
CA LEU A 158 15.85 2.76 8.33
C LEU A 158 16.80 3.68 7.54
N ASN A 159 17.97 4.01 8.10
CA ASN A 159 18.99 4.79 7.42
C ASN A 159 19.54 4.07 6.18
N GLU A 160 19.77 2.76 6.25
CA GLU A 160 20.21 1.93 5.11
C GLU A 160 19.25 2.05 3.92
N TYR A 161 17.93 2.07 4.17
CA TYR A 161 16.90 2.19 3.11
C TYR A 161 16.49 3.64 2.79
N GLY A 162 17.23 4.63 3.30
CA GLY A 162 17.05 6.05 2.96
C GLY A 162 15.87 6.72 3.65
N PHE A 163 15.41 6.20 4.77
CA PHE A 163 14.54 6.90 5.70
C PHE A 163 15.40 7.63 6.77
N ASP A 164 14.82 8.61 7.43
CA ASP A 164 15.48 9.34 8.53
C ASP A 164 15.40 8.51 9.83
N GLY A 165 16.25 7.49 9.95
CA GLY A 165 16.25 6.58 11.10
C GLY A 165 16.56 7.29 12.43
N ASP A 166 17.42 8.30 12.40
CA ASP A 166 17.85 9.00 13.61
C ASP A 166 16.72 9.80 14.27
N ASN A 167 15.83 10.39 13.45
CA ASN A 167 14.72 11.20 13.93
C ASN A 167 13.37 10.49 13.90
N THR A 168 13.27 9.32 13.28
CA THR A 168 12.03 8.54 13.21
C THR A 168 11.52 8.20 14.62
N PRO A 169 10.27 8.54 14.97
CA PRO A 169 9.68 8.15 16.24
C PRO A 169 9.59 6.63 16.38
N ILE A 170 10.11 6.10 17.48
CA ILE A 170 9.99 4.69 17.85
C ILE A 170 9.22 4.63 19.17
N ILE A 171 8.05 4.00 19.13
CA ILE A 171 7.18 3.87 20.29
C ILE A 171 7.26 2.43 20.79
N ARG A 172 7.67 2.25 22.04
CA ARG A 172 7.73 0.95 22.73
C ARG A 172 6.37 0.63 23.33
N GLY A 173 5.84 -0.57 23.07
CA GLY A 173 4.52 -0.93 23.56
C GLY A 173 4.19 -2.42 23.44
N SER A 174 2.95 -2.73 23.78
CA SER A 174 2.33 -4.04 23.56
C SER A 174 0.90 -3.84 23.10
N ALA A 175 0.64 -4.19 21.84
CA ALA A 175 -0.67 -4.07 21.25
C ALA A 175 -1.71 -4.96 21.94
N LEU A 176 -1.30 -6.17 22.34
CA LEU A 176 -2.18 -7.11 23.06
C LEU A 176 -2.56 -6.56 24.44
N LYS A 177 -1.59 -6.08 25.22
CA LYS A 177 -1.85 -5.49 26.54
C LYS A 177 -2.69 -4.22 26.46
N ALA A 178 -2.50 -3.41 25.41
CA ALA A 178 -3.35 -2.25 25.15
C ALA A 178 -4.81 -2.67 24.87
N LEU A 179 -5.03 -3.73 24.08
CA LEU A 179 -6.38 -4.31 23.86
C LEU A 179 -7.00 -4.83 25.15
N GLU A 180 -6.21 -5.43 26.05
CA GLU A 180 -6.64 -5.90 27.37
C GLU A 180 -6.95 -4.74 28.34
N GLY A 181 -6.57 -3.51 27.99
CA GLY A 181 -6.85 -2.31 28.78
C GLY A 181 -5.78 -1.96 29.82
N ASP A 182 -4.56 -2.49 29.68
CA ASP A 182 -3.44 -2.09 30.55
C ASP A 182 -3.11 -0.61 30.32
N PRO A 183 -3.21 0.25 31.34
CA PRO A 183 -3.05 1.70 31.20
C PRO A 183 -1.70 2.12 30.60
N LYS A 184 -0.60 1.44 30.94
CA LYS A 184 0.75 1.71 30.40
C LYS A 184 0.79 1.55 28.89
N TYR A 185 0.18 0.48 28.37
CA TYR A 185 0.21 0.16 26.96
C TYR A 185 -0.88 0.87 26.17
N VAL A 186 -2.01 1.23 26.82
CA VAL A 186 -3.00 2.15 26.25
C VAL A 186 -2.39 3.52 26.00
N GLU A 187 -1.57 4.04 26.95
CA GLU A 187 -0.80 5.29 26.77
C GLU A 187 0.19 5.18 25.59
N ALA A 188 0.80 4.01 25.38
CA ALA A 188 1.69 3.79 24.23
C ALA A 188 0.94 3.92 22.89
N ILE A 189 -0.32 3.48 22.80
CA ILE A 189 -1.15 3.72 21.60
C ILE A 189 -1.43 5.21 21.42
N ASP A 190 -1.70 5.95 22.48
CA ASP A 190 -1.87 7.41 22.41
C ASP A 190 -0.60 8.08 21.87
N LYS A 191 0.57 7.73 22.41
CA LYS A 191 1.88 8.24 21.93
C LYS A 191 2.15 7.89 20.49
N LEU A 192 1.76 6.69 20.06
CA LEU A 192 1.88 6.28 18.66
C LEU A 192 1.04 7.20 17.75
N MET A 193 -0.21 7.45 18.11
CA MET A 193 -1.09 8.29 17.32
C MET A 193 -0.67 9.75 17.30
N ASP A 194 -0.13 10.28 18.40
CA ASP A 194 0.47 11.61 18.45
C ASP A 194 1.71 11.69 17.54
N ALA A 195 2.54 10.65 17.52
CA ALA A 195 3.68 10.57 16.61
C ALA A 195 3.24 10.49 15.14
N VAL A 196 2.21 9.73 14.83
CA VAL A 196 1.63 9.66 13.47
C VAL A 196 1.08 11.03 13.04
N ASP A 197 0.33 11.71 13.92
CA ASP A 197 -0.25 13.03 13.62
C ASP A 197 0.83 14.10 13.36
N THR A 198 1.95 14.03 14.05
CA THR A 198 3.00 15.06 14.01
C THR A 198 4.12 14.76 13.02
N TRP A 199 4.51 13.50 12.87
CA TRP A 199 5.64 13.08 12.04
C TRP A 199 5.28 12.83 10.58
N ILE A 200 4.10 12.19 10.33
CA ILE A 200 3.63 11.95 8.99
C ILE A 200 3.07 13.26 8.41
N PRO A 201 3.60 13.75 7.27
CA PRO A 201 3.10 14.99 6.68
C PRO A 201 1.66 14.84 6.22
N THR A 202 0.88 15.93 6.27
CA THR A 202 -0.39 15.98 5.57
C THR A 202 -0.10 15.95 4.07
N PRO A 203 -0.63 14.97 3.33
CA PRO A 203 -0.29 14.81 1.92
C PRO A 203 -0.86 15.95 1.06
N GLU A 204 -0.08 16.40 0.10
CA GLU A 204 -0.58 17.29 -0.96
C GLU A 204 -1.43 16.48 -1.95
N ARG A 205 -2.61 16.97 -2.29
CA ARG A 205 -3.56 16.29 -3.17
C ARG A 205 -3.65 17.02 -4.52
N ASP A 206 -3.27 16.32 -5.60
CA ASP A 206 -3.34 16.86 -6.94
C ASP A 206 -4.76 16.69 -7.54
N ASN A 207 -5.64 17.59 -7.15
CA ASN A 207 -7.03 17.63 -7.63
C ASN A 207 -7.19 18.32 -8.97
N THR A 208 -6.12 18.91 -9.53
CA THR A 208 -6.16 19.69 -10.77
C THR A 208 -5.95 18.84 -12.03
N LYS A 209 -5.26 17.71 -11.89
CA LYS A 209 -5.05 16.77 -13.00
C LYS A 209 -6.31 15.96 -13.33
N PRO A 210 -6.38 15.38 -14.53
CA PRO A 210 -7.45 14.44 -14.89
C PRO A 210 -7.55 13.29 -13.90
N PHE A 211 -8.78 12.91 -13.54
CA PHE A 211 -9.07 11.81 -12.61
C PHE A 211 -8.39 10.52 -13.02
N LEU A 212 -7.81 9.83 -12.02
CA LEU A 212 -7.22 8.50 -12.14
C LEU A 212 -7.36 7.75 -10.81
N MET A 213 -7.87 6.53 -10.88
CA MET A 213 -7.98 5.61 -9.74
C MET A 213 -7.52 4.21 -10.15
N SER A 214 -6.58 3.62 -9.42
CA SER A 214 -6.20 2.21 -9.61
C SER A 214 -7.28 1.30 -9.03
N ILE A 215 -7.69 0.28 -9.79
CA ILE A 215 -8.68 -0.71 -9.35
C ILE A 215 -7.97 -1.78 -8.52
N GLU A 216 -8.37 -1.88 -7.26
CA GLU A 216 -7.84 -2.83 -6.29
C GLU A 216 -8.74 -4.05 -6.15
N ASP A 217 -10.04 -3.84 -6.09
CA ASP A 217 -11.01 -4.93 -5.98
C ASP A 217 -12.29 -4.65 -6.75
N VAL A 218 -13.04 -5.71 -7.04
CA VAL A 218 -14.27 -5.66 -7.84
C VAL A 218 -15.37 -6.47 -7.15
N PHE A 219 -16.47 -5.81 -6.81
CA PHE A 219 -17.61 -6.42 -6.16
C PHE A 219 -18.87 -6.30 -6.99
N THR A 220 -19.80 -7.24 -6.81
CA THR A 220 -21.14 -7.13 -7.34
C THR A 220 -22.12 -6.95 -6.19
N ILE A 221 -22.91 -5.88 -6.26
CA ILE A 221 -23.98 -5.63 -5.30
C ILE A 221 -25.30 -5.99 -5.98
N THR A 222 -25.99 -6.98 -5.44
CA THR A 222 -27.29 -7.44 -5.95
C THR A 222 -28.29 -6.26 -6.08
N GLY A 223 -28.84 -6.07 -7.28
CA GLY A 223 -29.78 -4.99 -7.58
C GLY A 223 -29.15 -3.59 -7.79
N ARG A 224 -27.83 -3.43 -7.61
CA ARG A 224 -27.15 -2.13 -7.80
C ARG A 224 -26.10 -2.16 -8.93
N GLY A 225 -25.42 -3.29 -9.15
CA GLY A 225 -24.43 -3.46 -10.20
C GLY A 225 -23.02 -3.70 -9.69
N THR A 226 -22.04 -3.44 -10.52
CA THR A 226 -20.62 -3.64 -10.24
C THR A 226 -20.01 -2.41 -9.57
N VAL A 227 -19.30 -2.64 -8.47
CA VAL A 227 -18.52 -1.64 -7.73
C VAL A 227 -17.05 -1.98 -7.88
N VAL A 228 -16.26 -1.00 -8.24
CA VAL A 228 -14.79 -1.07 -8.20
C VAL A 228 -14.27 -0.24 -7.04
N THR A 229 -13.29 -0.76 -6.32
CA THR A 229 -12.67 -0.04 -5.22
C THR A 229 -11.22 0.27 -5.52
N GLY A 230 -10.72 1.35 -4.95
CA GLY A 230 -9.33 1.73 -5.04
C GLY A 230 -9.06 3.12 -4.48
N ARG A 231 -7.79 3.48 -4.44
CA ARG A 231 -7.39 4.84 -4.09
C ARG A 231 -7.42 5.74 -5.31
N VAL A 232 -8.01 6.91 -5.17
CA VAL A 232 -7.91 7.98 -6.16
C VAL A 232 -6.48 8.54 -6.13
N GLU A 233 -5.74 8.38 -7.22
CA GLU A 233 -4.35 8.84 -7.32
C GLU A 233 -4.27 10.35 -7.55
N ARG A 234 -5.16 10.87 -8.39
CA ARG A 234 -5.22 12.29 -8.77
C ARG A 234 -6.60 12.69 -9.29
N GLY A 235 -6.87 13.98 -9.29
CA GLY A 235 -8.09 14.56 -9.83
C GLY A 235 -9.31 14.34 -8.97
N GLN A 236 -10.46 14.64 -9.54
CA GLN A 236 -11.77 14.49 -8.90
C GLN A 236 -12.73 13.70 -9.78
N LEU A 237 -13.63 12.97 -9.14
CA LEU A 237 -14.70 12.20 -9.76
C LEU A 237 -16.03 12.59 -9.14
N LYS A 238 -17.03 12.86 -9.98
CA LYS A 238 -18.40 13.21 -9.55
C LYS A 238 -19.41 12.18 -10.03
N LEU A 239 -20.57 12.19 -9.39
CA LEU A 239 -21.72 11.43 -9.87
C LEU A 239 -22.06 11.85 -11.31
N ASN A 240 -22.40 10.86 -12.14
CA ASN A 240 -22.71 10.97 -13.57
C ASN A 240 -21.52 11.34 -14.46
N ASP A 241 -20.31 11.41 -13.95
CA ASP A 241 -19.13 11.53 -14.80
C ASP A 241 -18.97 10.28 -15.70
N GLU A 242 -18.57 10.51 -16.94
CA GLU A 242 -18.12 9.47 -17.85
C GLU A 242 -16.67 9.11 -17.51
N VAL A 243 -16.38 7.81 -17.46
CA VAL A 243 -15.04 7.28 -17.17
C VAL A 243 -14.70 6.14 -18.12
N GLU A 244 -13.41 5.86 -18.25
CA GLU A 244 -12.88 4.71 -18.99
C GLU A 244 -12.23 3.73 -18.02
N ILE A 245 -12.46 2.43 -18.27
CA ILE A 245 -11.73 1.32 -17.66
C ILE A 245 -10.60 0.96 -18.62
N VAL A 246 -9.34 1.14 -18.20
CA VAL A 246 -8.16 1.06 -19.06
C VAL A 246 -7.17 0.01 -18.55
N GLY A 247 -6.55 -0.71 -19.46
CA GLY A 247 -5.52 -1.74 -19.20
C GLY A 247 -6.06 -3.17 -19.23
N ILE A 248 -5.19 -4.14 -19.43
CA ILE A 248 -5.41 -5.60 -19.47
C ILE A 248 -6.42 -6.01 -20.55
N LYS A 249 -7.64 -5.50 -20.48
CA LYS A 249 -8.75 -5.74 -21.41
C LYS A 249 -8.96 -4.54 -22.34
N PRO A 250 -9.73 -4.69 -23.44
CA PRO A 250 -10.12 -3.56 -24.28
C PRO A 250 -10.77 -2.45 -23.46
N THR A 251 -10.36 -1.21 -23.69
CA THR A 251 -10.90 -0.03 -23.01
C THR A 251 -12.40 0.07 -23.13
N ARG A 252 -13.10 0.28 -22.03
CA ARG A 252 -14.55 0.45 -21.97
C ARG A 252 -14.93 1.77 -21.31
N LYS A 253 -15.94 2.43 -21.88
CA LYS A 253 -16.58 3.61 -21.31
C LYS A 253 -17.76 3.23 -20.44
N THR A 254 -17.94 3.95 -19.35
CA THR A 254 -19.10 3.80 -18.47
C THR A 254 -19.39 5.11 -17.73
N VAL A 255 -20.46 5.13 -16.96
CA VAL A 255 -20.88 6.30 -16.18
C VAL A 255 -20.94 5.92 -14.71
N VAL A 256 -20.46 6.81 -13.86
CA VAL A 256 -20.47 6.68 -12.40
C VAL A 256 -21.88 6.93 -11.86
N THR A 257 -22.45 5.95 -11.17
CA THR A 257 -23.81 6.04 -10.59
C THR A 257 -23.84 6.10 -9.07
N GLY A 258 -22.70 5.92 -8.42
CA GLY A 258 -22.55 6.04 -6.98
C GLY A 258 -21.09 6.11 -6.58
N ILE A 259 -20.80 6.83 -5.50
CA ILE A 259 -19.47 6.93 -4.91
C ILE A 259 -19.64 6.78 -3.40
N GLU A 260 -18.86 5.88 -2.80
CA GLU A 260 -18.92 5.59 -1.37
C GLU A 260 -17.49 5.44 -0.81
N MET A 261 -17.31 5.79 0.46
CA MET A 261 -16.10 5.51 1.22
C MET A 261 -16.50 5.08 2.63
N PHE A 262 -16.00 3.93 3.12
CA PHE A 262 -16.38 3.35 4.41
C PHE A 262 -17.89 3.27 4.63
N HIS A 263 -18.62 2.80 3.61
CA HIS A 263 -20.11 2.70 3.60
C HIS A 263 -20.86 4.03 3.68
N LYS A 264 -20.16 5.17 3.71
CA LYS A 264 -20.72 6.52 3.67
C LYS A 264 -20.75 7.03 2.23
N GLN A 265 -21.81 7.78 1.90
CA GLN A 265 -21.97 8.33 0.57
C GLN A 265 -21.10 9.57 0.37
N LEU A 266 -20.44 9.64 -0.80
CA LEU A 266 -19.69 10.80 -1.24
C LEU A 266 -20.44 11.54 -2.35
N ASP A 267 -20.44 12.86 -2.31
CA ASP A 267 -20.92 13.72 -3.42
C ASP A 267 -19.88 13.73 -4.58
N TYR A 268 -18.60 13.61 -4.24
CA TYR A 268 -17.47 13.45 -5.16
C TYR A 268 -16.32 12.70 -4.46
N ALA A 269 -15.48 12.04 -5.24
CA ALA A 269 -14.19 11.54 -4.78
C ALA A 269 -13.05 12.42 -5.27
N GLU A 270 -11.98 12.52 -4.49
CA GLU A 270 -10.80 13.30 -4.84
C GLU A 270 -9.51 12.56 -4.51
N ALA A 271 -8.37 13.08 -5.00
CA ALA A 271 -7.06 12.50 -4.77
C ALA A 271 -6.86 12.14 -3.29
N GLY A 272 -6.48 10.90 -3.02
CA GLY A 272 -6.28 10.34 -1.70
C GLY A 272 -7.47 9.55 -1.12
N ASP A 273 -8.68 9.71 -1.66
CA ASP A 273 -9.85 8.94 -1.18
C ASP A 273 -9.74 7.46 -1.55
N ASN A 274 -10.10 6.58 -0.63
CA ASN A 274 -10.31 5.16 -0.90
C ASN A 274 -11.79 4.96 -1.27
N ALA A 275 -12.08 5.05 -2.55
CA ALA A 275 -13.44 5.10 -3.05
C ALA A 275 -13.93 3.76 -3.60
N GLY A 276 -15.18 3.45 -3.30
CA GLY A 276 -15.98 2.47 -4.01
C GLY A 276 -16.87 3.15 -5.04
N VAL A 277 -16.65 2.86 -6.31
CA VAL A 277 -17.32 3.51 -7.44
C VAL A 277 -18.28 2.54 -8.12
N LEU A 278 -19.53 2.89 -8.15
CA LEU A 278 -20.59 2.11 -8.81
C LEU A 278 -20.65 2.47 -10.30
N LEU A 279 -20.53 1.48 -11.17
CA LEU A 279 -20.44 1.64 -12.62
C LEU A 279 -21.71 1.14 -13.33
N ARG A 280 -22.21 1.93 -14.28
CA ARG A 280 -23.39 1.61 -15.06
C ARG A 280 -23.09 0.58 -16.14
N GLY A 281 -23.87 -0.51 -16.21
CA GLY A 281 -23.83 -1.47 -17.31
C GLY A 281 -22.53 -2.23 -17.44
N ILE A 282 -21.73 -2.30 -16.38
CA ILE A 282 -20.50 -3.10 -16.30
C ILE A 282 -20.80 -4.36 -15.49
N SER A 283 -20.50 -5.51 -16.05
CA SER A 283 -20.50 -6.79 -15.33
C SER A 283 -19.17 -7.00 -14.59
N ARG A 284 -19.16 -7.91 -13.62
CA ARG A 284 -17.93 -8.25 -12.90
C ARG A 284 -16.83 -8.80 -13.81
N GLU A 285 -17.22 -9.45 -14.90
CA GLU A 285 -16.29 -10.05 -15.88
C GLU A 285 -15.66 -9.02 -16.81
N ASP A 286 -16.26 -7.83 -16.92
CA ASP A 286 -15.77 -6.74 -17.77
C ASP A 286 -14.60 -5.96 -17.17
N VAL A 287 -14.42 -6.05 -15.87
CA VAL A 287 -13.43 -5.30 -15.10
C VAL A 287 -12.67 -6.22 -14.14
N GLU A 288 -11.41 -5.93 -13.93
CA GLU A 288 -10.56 -6.70 -13.00
C GLU A 288 -9.52 -5.81 -12.29
N ARG A 289 -9.00 -6.32 -11.18
CA ARG A 289 -7.89 -5.72 -10.45
C ARG A 289 -6.71 -5.48 -11.39
N GLY A 290 -6.07 -4.32 -11.25
CA GLY A 290 -4.93 -3.92 -12.05
C GLY A 290 -5.25 -3.02 -13.23
N GLN A 291 -6.52 -2.94 -13.62
CA GLN A 291 -6.99 -1.88 -14.51
C GLN A 291 -7.08 -0.55 -13.75
N VAL A 292 -7.22 0.53 -14.47
CA VAL A 292 -7.48 1.85 -13.89
C VAL A 292 -8.83 2.39 -14.36
N LEU A 293 -9.45 3.20 -13.49
CA LEU A 293 -10.59 4.03 -13.84
C LEU A 293 -10.06 5.44 -14.09
N ALA A 294 -10.27 6.00 -15.26
CA ALA A 294 -9.68 7.26 -15.68
C ALA A 294 -10.70 8.17 -16.36
N LYS A 295 -10.41 9.48 -16.39
CA LYS A 295 -11.14 10.41 -17.25
C LYS A 295 -10.95 10.02 -18.71
N PRO A 296 -12.01 10.02 -19.55
CA PRO A 296 -11.91 9.56 -20.93
C PRO A 296 -10.80 10.25 -21.73
N GLY A 297 -10.02 9.41 -22.45
CA GLY A 297 -8.95 9.87 -23.34
C GLY A 297 -7.69 10.38 -22.65
N THR A 298 -7.56 10.22 -21.34
CA THR A 298 -6.39 10.75 -20.58
C THR A 298 -5.32 9.71 -20.30
N VAL A 299 -5.65 8.44 -20.35
CA VAL A 299 -4.72 7.32 -20.13
C VAL A 299 -4.92 6.29 -21.22
N THR A 300 -3.82 5.75 -21.72
CA THR A 300 -3.80 4.69 -22.75
C THR A 300 -3.08 3.44 -22.22
N PRO A 301 -3.49 2.25 -22.64
CA PRO A 301 -2.78 1.03 -22.30
C PRO A 301 -1.58 0.83 -23.23
N HIS A 302 -0.45 0.35 -22.67
CA HIS A 302 0.79 0.11 -23.41
C HIS A 302 1.37 -1.25 -23.06
N THR A 303 2.06 -1.86 -24.02
CA THR A 303 2.83 -3.10 -23.83
C THR A 303 4.32 -2.85 -23.86
N THR A 304 4.80 -1.75 -24.46
CA THR A 304 6.21 -1.45 -24.59
C THR A 304 6.57 -0.12 -23.96
N PHE A 305 7.70 -0.08 -23.27
CA PHE A 305 8.23 1.13 -22.64
C PHE A 305 9.74 1.02 -22.39
N GLU A 306 10.40 2.18 -22.24
CA GLU A 306 11.76 2.28 -21.74
C GLU A 306 11.71 2.67 -20.25
N ALA A 307 12.68 2.18 -19.48
CA ALA A 307 12.75 2.46 -18.04
C ALA A 307 14.18 2.57 -17.53
N GLU A 308 14.37 3.39 -16.51
CA GLU A 308 15.57 3.40 -15.68
C GLU A 308 15.32 2.42 -14.53
N VAL A 309 16.23 1.46 -14.33
CA VAL A 309 16.10 0.40 -13.34
C VAL A 309 17.35 0.32 -12.48
N TYR A 310 17.15 0.20 -11.19
CA TYR A 310 18.15 -0.24 -10.23
C TYR A 310 17.95 -1.73 -9.94
N VAL A 311 18.97 -2.53 -10.11
CA VAL A 311 18.98 -3.96 -9.80
C VAL A 311 19.52 -4.15 -8.39
N LEU A 312 18.69 -4.69 -7.49
CA LEU A 312 19.05 -4.87 -6.09
C LEU A 312 20.29 -5.75 -5.95
N SER A 313 21.21 -5.34 -5.09
CA SER A 313 22.39 -6.12 -4.73
C SER A 313 22.00 -7.38 -3.94
N LYS A 314 22.96 -8.27 -3.75
CA LYS A 314 22.79 -9.47 -2.94
C LYS A 314 22.48 -9.13 -1.47
N GLU A 315 23.17 -8.12 -0.95
CA GLU A 315 23.03 -7.62 0.42
C GLU A 315 21.65 -7.04 0.68
N GLU A 316 21.04 -6.44 -0.35
CA GLU A 316 19.65 -5.93 -0.33
C GLU A 316 18.59 -7.03 -0.54
N GLY A 317 18.98 -8.30 -0.60
CA GLY A 317 18.07 -9.43 -0.83
C GLY A 317 17.75 -9.70 -2.30
N GLY A 318 18.44 -9.02 -3.23
CA GLY A 318 18.28 -9.15 -4.66
C GLY A 318 18.90 -10.44 -5.24
N ARG A 319 19.23 -10.40 -6.51
CA ARG A 319 19.87 -11.53 -7.22
C ARG A 319 21.30 -11.72 -6.78
N HIS A 320 21.79 -12.96 -6.93
CA HIS A 320 23.20 -13.31 -6.74
C HIS A 320 23.97 -13.43 -8.07
N THR A 321 23.25 -13.43 -9.19
CA THR A 321 23.81 -13.64 -10.53
C THR A 321 23.31 -12.56 -11.47
N PRO A 322 24.10 -12.22 -12.50
CA PRO A 322 23.64 -11.29 -13.53
C PRO A 322 22.42 -11.83 -14.29
N PHE A 323 21.75 -10.94 -14.98
CA PHE A 323 20.79 -11.33 -16.01
C PHE A 323 21.19 -10.79 -17.38
N PHE A 324 20.65 -11.40 -18.42
CA PHE A 324 20.97 -11.14 -19.82
C PHE A 324 19.74 -10.63 -20.55
N ALA A 325 19.90 -10.21 -21.79
CA ALA A 325 18.76 -9.91 -22.67
C ALA A 325 17.76 -11.09 -22.73
N ASN A 326 16.50 -10.78 -22.95
CA ASN A 326 15.37 -11.71 -22.90
C ASN A 326 15.05 -12.30 -21.53
N TYR A 327 15.56 -11.71 -20.45
CA TYR A 327 15.14 -12.01 -19.10
C TYR A 327 13.64 -11.71 -18.91
N ARG A 328 12.89 -12.61 -18.26
CA ARG A 328 11.43 -12.59 -18.15
C ARG A 328 10.94 -12.57 -16.70
N PRO A 329 11.14 -11.48 -15.96
CA PRO A 329 10.59 -11.33 -14.61
C PRO A 329 9.14 -10.86 -14.62
N GLN A 330 8.57 -10.71 -13.42
CA GLN A 330 7.30 -10.04 -13.20
C GLN A 330 7.52 -8.57 -12.85
N PHE A 331 6.74 -7.72 -13.51
CA PHE A 331 6.69 -6.28 -13.26
C PHE A 331 5.45 -5.94 -12.46
N TYR A 332 5.62 -5.28 -11.34
CA TYR A 332 4.54 -4.88 -10.44
C TYR A 332 4.27 -3.39 -10.62
N PHE A 333 3.12 -3.07 -11.20
CA PHE A 333 2.62 -1.72 -11.38
C PHE A 333 1.35 -1.52 -10.57
N ARG A 334 1.29 -0.50 -9.71
CA ARG A 334 0.09 -0.20 -8.91
C ARG A 334 -0.47 -1.45 -8.22
N THR A 335 -1.61 -1.95 -8.72
CA THR A 335 -2.34 -3.07 -8.12
C THR A 335 -2.21 -4.38 -8.91
N THR A 336 -1.37 -4.43 -9.96
CA THR A 336 -1.19 -5.60 -10.82
C THR A 336 0.27 -6.00 -10.99
N ASP A 337 0.46 -7.24 -11.39
CA ASP A 337 1.71 -7.77 -11.90
C ASP A 337 1.52 -8.30 -13.32
N VAL A 338 2.56 -8.18 -14.12
CA VAL A 338 2.57 -8.64 -15.51
C VAL A 338 3.97 -9.13 -15.86
N THR A 339 4.05 -10.24 -16.57
CA THR A 339 5.33 -10.72 -17.11
C THR A 339 5.77 -9.83 -18.27
N GLY A 340 7.05 -9.45 -18.26
CA GLY A 340 7.65 -8.69 -19.36
C GLY A 340 9.00 -9.26 -19.76
N VAL A 341 9.38 -9.00 -20.98
CA VAL A 341 10.69 -9.35 -21.57
C VAL A 341 11.58 -8.12 -21.54
N ILE A 342 12.76 -8.24 -20.95
CA ILE A 342 13.75 -7.17 -20.88
C ILE A 342 14.68 -7.26 -22.08
N GLN A 343 14.84 -6.14 -22.78
CA GLN A 343 15.90 -5.93 -23.76
C GLN A 343 16.93 -4.95 -23.18
N LEU A 344 18.19 -5.30 -23.35
CA LEU A 344 19.31 -4.47 -22.90
C LEU A 344 19.74 -3.50 -24.00
N PRO A 345 20.33 -2.34 -23.64
CA PRO A 345 20.87 -1.40 -24.61
C PRO A 345 21.98 -2.04 -25.44
N GLU A 346 22.17 -1.53 -26.65
CA GLU A 346 23.25 -1.97 -27.53
C GLU A 346 24.62 -1.85 -26.83
N GLY A 347 25.42 -2.93 -26.90
CA GLY A 347 26.73 -3.02 -26.24
C GLY A 347 26.67 -3.49 -24.77
N THR A 348 25.50 -3.71 -24.20
CA THR A 348 25.35 -4.28 -22.86
C THR A 348 25.02 -5.77 -22.96
N GLU A 349 25.95 -6.63 -22.58
CA GLU A 349 25.76 -8.08 -22.62
C GLU A 349 24.98 -8.61 -21.42
N MET A 350 25.25 -8.04 -20.22
CA MET A 350 24.61 -8.45 -18.96
C MET A 350 24.50 -7.28 -18.00
N VAL A 351 23.64 -7.45 -17.00
CA VAL A 351 23.44 -6.52 -15.89
C VAL A 351 23.71 -7.23 -14.58
N MET A 352 24.56 -6.62 -13.75
CA MET A 352 24.97 -7.16 -12.45
C MET A 352 24.02 -6.68 -11.34
N PRO A 353 23.87 -7.48 -10.25
CA PRO A 353 23.30 -6.95 -9.02
C PRO A 353 24.04 -5.70 -8.54
N GLY A 354 23.31 -4.63 -8.19
CA GLY A 354 23.84 -3.32 -7.82
C GLY A 354 23.92 -2.31 -8.96
N ASP A 355 23.68 -2.73 -10.21
CA ASP A 355 23.76 -1.83 -11.36
C ASP A 355 22.51 -0.95 -11.52
N ASN A 356 22.73 0.25 -12.06
CA ASN A 356 21.70 1.07 -12.69
C ASN A 356 21.77 0.89 -14.21
N VAL A 357 20.64 0.62 -14.83
CA VAL A 357 20.56 0.35 -16.27
C VAL A 357 19.28 0.91 -16.89
N ASN A 358 19.42 1.40 -18.13
CA ASN A 358 18.25 1.69 -18.96
C ASN A 358 17.85 0.43 -19.72
N ILE A 359 16.59 0.05 -19.65
CA ILE A 359 16.06 -1.14 -20.32
C ILE A 359 14.87 -0.78 -21.18
N SER A 360 14.63 -1.60 -22.22
CA SER A 360 13.34 -1.65 -22.92
C SER A 360 12.59 -2.89 -22.47
N VAL A 361 11.30 -2.75 -22.26
CA VAL A 361 10.43 -3.82 -21.77
C VAL A 361 9.27 -4.04 -22.71
N GLU A 362 8.97 -5.30 -23.00
CA GLU A 362 7.76 -5.73 -23.70
C GLU A 362 6.92 -6.60 -22.75
N LEU A 363 5.74 -6.12 -22.38
CA LEU A 363 4.79 -6.80 -21.50
C LEU A 363 3.90 -7.76 -22.29
N ILE A 364 3.51 -8.87 -21.68
CA ILE A 364 2.60 -9.86 -22.30
C ILE A 364 1.15 -9.36 -22.41
N HIS A 365 0.76 -8.36 -21.61
CA HIS A 365 -0.54 -7.72 -21.63
C HIS A 365 -0.39 -6.20 -21.57
N PRO A 366 -1.28 -5.44 -22.24
CA PRO A 366 -1.27 -3.98 -22.12
C PRO A 366 -1.74 -3.55 -20.75
N ILE A 367 -1.03 -2.61 -20.13
CA ILE A 367 -1.42 -1.99 -18.85
C ILE A 367 -1.42 -0.47 -18.96
N ALA A 368 -2.20 0.15 -18.10
CA ALA A 368 -2.28 1.61 -18.00
C ALA A 368 -1.01 2.14 -17.32
N ILE A 369 -0.04 2.57 -18.11
CA ILE A 369 1.22 3.18 -17.64
C ILE A 369 1.43 4.54 -18.30
N GLU A 370 2.13 5.41 -17.59
CA GLU A 370 2.51 6.74 -18.04
C GLU A 370 4.00 6.94 -17.74
N GLN A 371 4.63 7.91 -18.40
CA GLN A 371 5.98 8.33 -18.04
C GLN A 371 6.01 8.75 -16.56
N GLY A 372 7.03 8.32 -15.83
CA GLY A 372 7.16 8.53 -14.39
C GLY A 372 6.48 7.46 -13.53
N THR A 373 5.76 6.50 -14.12
CA THR A 373 5.18 5.38 -13.36
C THR A 373 6.31 4.52 -12.76
N LYS A 374 6.28 4.33 -11.44
CA LYS A 374 7.20 3.46 -10.71
C LYS A 374 6.74 2.02 -10.76
N PHE A 375 7.69 1.09 -10.72
CA PHE A 375 7.41 -0.34 -10.67
C PHE A 375 8.50 -1.11 -9.91
N SER A 376 8.15 -2.31 -9.44
CA SER A 376 9.10 -3.28 -8.89
C SER A 376 9.25 -4.45 -9.87
N ILE A 377 10.43 -5.05 -9.88
CA ILE A 377 10.74 -6.27 -10.64
C ILE A 377 10.89 -7.41 -9.64
N ARG A 378 10.19 -8.52 -9.88
CA ARG A 378 10.22 -9.69 -8.98
C ARG A 378 10.50 -10.97 -9.75
N GLU A 379 11.22 -11.87 -9.10
CA GLU A 379 11.53 -13.22 -9.57
C GLU A 379 11.51 -14.19 -8.40
N GLY A 380 10.84 -15.34 -8.55
CA GLY A 380 10.84 -16.41 -7.54
C GLY A 380 10.44 -15.96 -6.14
N GLY A 381 9.47 -15.03 -6.02
CA GLY A 381 8.99 -14.50 -4.75
C GLY A 381 9.87 -13.40 -4.14
N ARG A 382 10.94 -12.95 -4.82
CA ARG A 382 11.86 -11.89 -4.33
C ARG A 382 11.77 -10.65 -5.20
N THR A 383 11.92 -9.48 -4.58
CA THR A 383 12.15 -8.24 -5.31
C THR A 383 13.61 -8.22 -5.76
N VAL A 384 13.83 -8.07 -7.06
CA VAL A 384 15.18 -8.09 -7.68
C VAL A 384 15.55 -6.76 -8.29
N GLY A 385 14.61 -5.84 -8.40
CA GLY A 385 14.89 -4.49 -8.89
C GLY A 385 13.69 -3.57 -8.76
N ALA A 386 13.94 -2.31 -9.00
CA ALA A 386 12.92 -1.27 -9.07
C ALA A 386 13.25 -0.29 -10.18
N GLY A 387 12.22 0.30 -10.77
CA GLY A 387 12.43 1.24 -11.87
C GLY A 387 11.34 2.27 -12.01
N VAL A 388 11.60 3.18 -12.92
CA VAL A 388 10.67 4.25 -13.33
C VAL A 388 10.57 4.25 -14.85
N VAL A 389 9.35 4.30 -15.36
CA VAL A 389 9.09 4.44 -16.81
C VAL A 389 9.65 5.79 -17.29
N SER A 390 10.67 5.74 -18.11
CA SER A 390 11.32 6.94 -18.65
C SER A 390 10.69 7.40 -19.98
N LYS A 391 10.20 6.44 -20.78
CA LYS A 391 9.56 6.72 -22.07
C LYS A 391 8.56 5.63 -22.42
N ILE A 392 7.49 6.03 -23.10
CA ILE A 392 6.50 5.13 -23.63
C ILE A 392 6.58 5.18 -25.16
N ASP A 393 6.80 4.04 -25.78
CA ASP A 393 6.73 3.90 -27.23
C ASP A 393 5.25 3.83 -27.64
N LYS A 394 4.94 4.48 -28.74
CA LYS A 394 3.56 4.62 -29.24
C LYS A 394 3.00 3.30 -29.74
#